data_d39551a46c9378a3325a6acced262484
#
_entry.id   d39551a46c9378a3325a6acced262484
#
_cell.length_a   1.000
_cell.length_b   1.000
_cell.length_c   1.000
_cell.angle_alpha   90.00
_cell.angle_beta   90.00
_cell.angle_gamma   90.00
#
_symmetry.space_group_name_H-M   'P 1'
#
loop_
_entity.id
_entity.type
_entity.pdbx_description
1 polymer ?
#
loop_
_entity_poly.entity_id
_entity_poly.type
_entity_poly.pdbx_seq_one_letter_code
_entity_poly.pdbx_strand_id
1 'polypeptide(L)'
;MKILKISMLALGTSLCGLAQADVIGVKGDVSYWAYDGKANMSTQTSAQDQDLDRKGAAQISLAVEHPVPLIPNAKIRYVNLKTQTENEVLGQPVYDLDIDHTDFILYYEILDNVVNAEVGFGATNLNGDVKTLNLTKTDIDKTIPVIYGSAGVKLPFTGLSAKGELLYSNFNDAKITDAQAELQYNFIDNLLVDVGLKAGYRILNIELDDYEKNDLKFDFKGPYVGLDIHF
;
A
#
# COMPACT_ATOMS: atom_id res chain seq x y z
N MET A 1 -16.84 -33.83 23.24
CA MET A 1 -16.08 -32.56 23.39
C MET A 1 -14.55 -32.73 23.36
N LYS A 2 -13.94 -33.82 23.82
CA LYS A 2 -12.47 -33.99 23.81
C LYS A 2 -11.89 -34.33 22.43
N ILE A 3 -12.61 -35.02 21.57
CA ILE A 3 -12.19 -35.42 20.21
C ILE A 3 -12.11 -34.20 19.28
N LEU A 4 -13.04 -33.24 19.40
CA LEU A 4 -13.04 -32.05 18.58
C LEU A 4 -11.83 -31.12 18.85
N LYS A 5 -11.35 -31.08 20.09
CA LYS A 5 -10.16 -30.29 20.46
C LYS A 5 -8.85 -30.88 19.93
N ILE A 6 -8.77 -32.21 19.84
CA ILE A 6 -7.60 -32.92 19.31
C ILE A 6 -7.53 -32.78 17.78
N SER A 7 -8.68 -32.80 17.10
CA SER A 7 -8.74 -32.58 15.64
C SER A 7 -8.36 -31.15 15.24
N MET A 8 -8.71 -30.17 16.05
CA MET A 8 -8.32 -28.76 15.81
C MET A 8 -6.82 -28.52 16.04
N LEU A 9 -6.23 -29.21 17.03
CA LEU A 9 -4.79 -29.13 17.29
C LEU A 9 -3.98 -29.87 16.21
N ALA A 10 -4.45 -31.03 15.72
CA ALA A 10 -3.82 -31.76 14.63
C ALA A 10 -3.92 -31.04 13.29
N LEU A 11 -4.99 -30.27 13.04
CA LEU A 11 -5.12 -29.43 11.83
C LEU A 11 -4.15 -28.24 11.89
N GLY A 12 -3.96 -27.63 13.08
CA GLY A 12 -3.02 -26.52 13.28
C GLY A 12 -1.54 -26.94 13.09
N THR A 13 -1.18 -28.15 13.48
CA THR A 13 0.20 -28.65 13.34
C THR A 13 0.53 -29.13 11.93
N SER A 14 -0.45 -29.56 11.13
CA SER A 14 -0.24 -29.95 9.73
C SER A 14 -0.12 -28.75 8.78
N LEU A 15 -0.61 -27.58 9.14
CA LEU A 15 -0.43 -26.33 8.38
C LEU A 15 0.95 -25.70 8.60
N CYS A 16 1.57 -25.89 9.76
CA CYS A 16 2.93 -25.40 10.04
C CYS A 16 4.06 -26.19 9.35
N GLY A 17 3.77 -27.34 8.74
CA GLY A 17 4.78 -28.20 8.11
C GLY A 17 5.02 -27.95 6.63
N LEU A 18 4.33 -26.97 6.01
CA LEU A 18 4.44 -26.66 4.58
C LEU A 18 5.04 -25.29 4.29
N ALA A 19 5.50 -24.57 5.32
CA ALA A 19 6.34 -23.39 5.10
C ALA A 19 7.70 -23.89 4.57
N GLN A 20 7.83 -24.02 3.26
CA GLN A 20 9.13 -24.10 2.59
C GLN A 20 9.70 -22.70 2.72
N ALA A 21 10.51 -22.50 3.73
CA ALA A 21 11.21 -21.25 3.94
C ALA A 21 12.18 -21.05 2.77
N ASP A 22 11.91 -20.06 1.95
CA ASP A 22 12.86 -19.58 0.96
C ASP A 22 14.16 -19.16 1.66
N VAL A 23 15.29 -19.49 1.05
CA VAL A 23 16.61 -19.10 1.57
C VAL A 23 16.82 -17.64 1.25
N ILE A 24 16.43 -16.71 2.08
CA ILE A 24 16.53 -15.26 1.86
C ILE A 24 16.03 -14.85 0.46
N GLY A 25 14.79 -14.48 0.37
CA GLY A 25 14.18 -13.92 -0.83
C GLY A 25 14.30 -12.39 -0.86
N VAL A 26 14.49 -11.83 -2.04
CA VAL A 26 14.41 -10.38 -2.27
C VAL A 26 13.37 -10.14 -3.34
N LYS A 27 12.31 -9.41 -2.99
CA LYS A 27 11.25 -9.00 -3.92
C LYS A 27 11.39 -7.51 -4.21
N GLY A 28 11.44 -7.15 -5.48
CA GLY A 28 11.46 -5.77 -5.95
C GLY A 28 10.29 -5.49 -6.87
N ASP A 29 9.70 -4.33 -6.75
CA ASP A 29 8.58 -3.89 -7.56
C ASP A 29 8.79 -2.46 -8.03
N VAL A 30 8.51 -2.21 -9.30
CA VAL A 30 8.44 -0.86 -9.88
C VAL A 30 7.18 -0.75 -10.69
N SER A 31 6.32 0.19 -10.36
CA SER A 31 5.06 0.42 -11.06
C SER A 31 4.80 1.89 -11.33
N TYR A 32 4.00 2.17 -12.35
CA TYR A 32 3.48 3.48 -12.68
C TYR A 32 1.99 3.52 -12.36
N TRP A 33 1.63 4.35 -11.39
CA TRP A 33 0.26 4.56 -10.95
C TRP A 33 -0.31 5.82 -11.57
N ALA A 34 -1.32 5.68 -12.43
CA ALA A 34 -2.08 6.79 -12.98
C ALA A 34 -3.28 7.04 -12.07
N TYR A 35 -3.28 8.16 -11.37
CA TYR A 35 -4.32 8.46 -10.37
C TYR A 35 -5.04 9.78 -10.67
N ASP A 36 -6.27 9.86 -10.22
CA ASP A 36 -7.05 11.06 -9.97
C ASP A 36 -7.61 11.01 -8.54
N GLY A 37 -8.34 12.02 -8.12
CA GLY A 37 -8.90 12.01 -6.78
C GLY A 37 -9.51 13.32 -6.36
N LYS A 38 -9.55 13.51 -5.04
CA LYS A 38 -10.12 14.70 -4.40
C LYS A 38 -9.24 15.14 -3.24
N ALA A 39 -9.23 16.44 -3.01
CA ALA A 39 -8.65 17.06 -1.84
C ALA A 39 -9.65 17.95 -1.13
N ASN A 40 -9.59 17.95 0.18
CA ASN A 40 -10.38 18.81 1.04
C ASN A 40 -9.51 19.31 2.19
N MET A 41 -9.54 20.62 2.43
CA MET A 41 -8.87 21.23 3.57
C MET A 41 -9.89 22.16 4.24
N SER A 42 -10.31 21.80 5.45
CA SER A 42 -11.28 22.58 6.20
C SER A 42 -10.69 23.30 7.40
N THR A 43 -10.90 24.59 7.46
CA THR A 43 -10.74 25.42 8.65
C THR A 43 -12.11 25.66 9.30
N GLN A 44 -12.73 24.65 9.90
CA GLN A 44 -13.98 24.81 10.69
C GLN A 44 -15.31 25.07 9.97
N THR A 45 -15.87 24.47 9.06
CA THR A 45 -17.34 24.41 8.80
C THR A 45 -17.83 24.39 7.35
N SER A 46 -17.00 24.57 6.35
CA SER A 46 -17.50 24.44 4.96
C SER A 46 -16.39 24.15 3.97
N ALA A 47 -15.72 23.01 4.15
CA ALA A 47 -14.83 22.54 3.11
C ALA A 47 -15.65 21.81 2.03
N GLN A 48 -15.38 22.16 0.79
CA GLN A 48 -15.91 21.47 -0.36
C GLN A 48 -14.79 20.63 -0.96
N ASP A 49 -15.10 19.37 -1.29
CA ASP A 49 -14.19 18.50 -2.02
C ASP A 49 -13.82 19.16 -3.36
N GLN A 50 -12.54 19.26 -3.63
CA GLN A 50 -11.98 19.76 -4.89
C GLN A 50 -11.46 18.58 -5.70
N ASP A 51 -11.89 18.45 -6.95
CA ASP A 51 -11.36 17.43 -7.84
C ASP A 51 -9.90 17.72 -8.21
N LEU A 52 -9.08 16.69 -8.24
CA LEU A 52 -7.64 16.76 -8.54
C LEU A 52 -7.37 16.37 -9.98
N ASP A 53 -6.43 17.06 -10.60
CA ASP A 53 -5.90 16.72 -11.92
C ASP A 53 -5.41 15.27 -11.95
N ARG A 54 -5.72 14.57 -13.04
CA ARG A 54 -5.16 13.25 -13.29
C ARG A 54 -3.66 13.36 -13.52
N LYS A 55 -2.90 12.64 -12.70
CA LYS A 55 -1.43 12.58 -12.75
C LYS A 55 -0.97 11.13 -12.72
N GLY A 56 0.34 10.95 -12.72
CA GLY A 56 0.96 9.64 -12.56
C GLY A 56 2.23 9.73 -11.74
N ALA A 57 2.47 8.69 -10.96
CA ALA A 57 3.65 8.57 -10.11
C ALA A 57 4.31 7.20 -10.28
N ALA A 58 5.64 7.18 -10.16
CA ALA A 58 6.37 5.94 -9.96
C ALA A 58 6.20 5.48 -8.52
N GLN A 59 5.84 4.22 -8.36
CA GLN A 59 5.83 3.51 -7.08
C GLN A 59 6.95 2.49 -7.11
N ILE A 60 7.71 2.41 -6.02
CA ILE A 60 8.80 1.44 -5.87
C ILE A 60 8.59 0.72 -4.56
N SER A 61 8.76 -0.60 -4.54
CA SER A 61 8.83 -1.38 -3.31
C SER A 61 9.98 -2.36 -3.33
N LEU A 62 10.47 -2.67 -2.13
CA LEU A 62 11.49 -3.67 -1.88
C LEU A 62 11.07 -4.45 -0.63
N ALA A 63 11.12 -5.78 -0.72
CA ALA A 63 10.91 -6.65 0.42
C ALA A 63 12.08 -7.64 0.55
N VAL A 64 12.39 -7.97 1.80
CA VAL A 64 13.37 -8.99 2.17
C VAL A 64 12.66 -10.04 3.02
N GLU A 65 12.72 -11.27 2.57
CA GLU A 65 12.14 -12.44 3.21
C GLU A 65 13.24 -13.36 3.73
N HIS A 66 12.98 -14.06 4.82
CA HIS A 66 13.97 -14.93 5.42
C HIS A 66 13.31 -16.12 6.12
N PRO A 67 14.01 -17.28 6.18
CA PRO A 67 13.46 -18.51 6.73
C PRO A 67 13.49 -18.61 8.27
N VAL A 68 13.95 -17.56 8.97
CA VAL A 68 14.09 -17.61 10.43
C VAL A 68 12.73 -17.45 11.09
N PRO A 69 12.18 -18.47 11.76
CA PRO A 69 10.90 -18.36 12.45
C PRO A 69 10.91 -17.25 13.50
N LEU A 70 9.76 -16.60 13.72
CA LEU A 70 9.53 -15.54 14.71
C LEU A 70 10.18 -14.17 14.39
N ILE A 71 11.03 -14.07 13.39
CA ILE A 71 11.48 -12.77 12.88
C ILE A 71 10.57 -12.41 11.71
N PRO A 72 9.97 -11.20 11.68
CA PRO A 72 9.15 -10.80 10.55
C PRO A 72 9.98 -10.45 9.32
N ASN A 73 9.44 -10.70 8.15
CA ASN A 73 9.94 -10.16 6.89
C ASN A 73 9.77 -8.63 6.89
N ALA A 74 10.52 -7.94 6.05
CA ALA A 74 10.50 -6.47 5.98
C ALA A 74 10.20 -5.98 4.56
N LYS A 75 9.34 -4.97 4.43
CA LYS A 75 8.98 -4.33 3.16
C LYS A 75 9.03 -2.81 3.32
N ILE A 76 9.59 -2.13 2.33
CA ILE A 76 9.48 -0.69 2.15
C ILE A 76 8.78 -0.39 0.84
N ARG A 77 7.87 0.58 0.83
CA ARG A 77 7.23 1.09 -0.38
C ARG A 77 7.26 2.61 -0.37
N TYR A 78 7.53 3.20 -1.52
CA TYR A 78 7.58 4.65 -1.71
C TYR A 78 6.81 5.07 -2.95
N VAL A 79 6.10 6.18 -2.84
CA VAL A 79 5.48 6.91 -3.95
C VAL A 79 5.47 8.41 -3.62
N ASN A 80 5.77 9.25 -4.62
CA ASN A 80 5.61 10.70 -4.52
C ASN A 80 4.36 11.13 -5.30
N LEU A 81 3.41 11.76 -4.60
CA LEU A 81 2.13 12.21 -5.13
C LEU A 81 2.17 13.72 -5.38
N LYS A 82 2.26 14.11 -6.66
CA LYS A 82 2.22 15.51 -7.09
C LYS A 82 1.01 15.76 -7.94
N THR A 83 0.12 16.65 -7.49
CA THR A 83 -1.07 17.02 -8.23
C THR A 83 -1.59 18.38 -7.76
N GLN A 84 -2.53 18.92 -8.50
CA GLN A 84 -3.21 20.18 -8.19
C GLN A 84 -4.71 20.03 -8.44
N THR A 85 -5.51 20.95 -7.94
CA THR A 85 -6.94 20.96 -8.22
C THR A 85 -7.23 21.38 -9.66
N GLU A 86 -8.25 20.73 -10.27
CA GLU A 86 -8.74 21.10 -11.61
C GLU A 86 -9.36 22.52 -11.63
N ASN A 87 -9.97 22.92 -10.49
CA ASN A 87 -10.56 24.24 -10.36
C ASN A 87 -9.49 25.29 -10.09
N GLU A 88 -9.52 26.35 -10.89
CA GLU A 88 -8.64 27.50 -10.74
C GLU A 88 -9.42 28.76 -10.35
N VAL A 89 -8.83 29.56 -9.47
CA VAL A 89 -9.31 30.89 -9.13
C VAL A 89 -8.22 31.92 -9.50
N LEU A 90 -8.54 32.89 -10.34
CA LEU A 90 -7.60 33.89 -10.88
C LEU A 90 -6.39 33.25 -11.59
N GLY A 91 -6.57 32.06 -12.23
CA GLY A 91 -5.51 31.33 -12.93
C GLY A 91 -4.52 30.59 -12.01
N GLN A 92 -4.92 30.31 -10.77
CA GLN A 92 -4.15 29.54 -9.82
C GLN A 92 -5.00 28.37 -9.29
N PRO A 93 -4.45 27.17 -9.10
CA PRO A 93 -5.16 26.04 -8.50
C PRO A 93 -5.57 26.37 -7.07
N VAL A 94 -6.69 25.81 -6.62
CA VAL A 94 -7.16 25.98 -5.22
C VAL A 94 -6.18 25.32 -4.25
N TYR A 95 -5.71 24.11 -4.61
CA TYR A 95 -4.65 23.39 -3.87
C TYR A 95 -3.59 22.88 -4.86
N ASP A 96 -2.33 22.93 -4.42
CA ASP A 96 -1.17 22.28 -5.06
C ASP A 96 -0.52 21.38 -4.02
N LEU A 97 -0.45 20.07 -4.31
CA LEU A 97 -0.03 19.02 -3.41
C LEU A 97 1.28 18.39 -3.89
N ASP A 98 2.20 18.21 -2.95
CA ASP A 98 3.43 17.44 -3.13
C ASP A 98 3.66 16.58 -1.88
N ILE A 99 3.29 15.30 -1.93
CA ILE A 99 3.26 14.41 -0.77
C ILE A 99 4.07 13.16 -1.06
N ASP A 100 5.15 12.94 -0.32
CA ASP A 100 5.87 11.69 -0.23
C ASP A 100 5.11 10.73 0.72
N HIS A 101 4.80 9.55 0.24
CA HIS A 101 4.18 8.49 1.00
C HIS A 101 5.12 7.29 1.05
N THR A 102 5.60 6.98 2.26
CA THR A 102 6.54 5.88 2.50
C THR A 102 5.99 4.93 3.53
N ASP A 103 5.89 3.65 3.19
CA ASP A 103 5.48 2.58 4.09
C ASP A 103 6.69 1.75 4.52
N PHE A 104 6.78 1.48 5.83
CA PHE A 104 7.68 0.53 6.45
C PHE A 104 6.85 -0.58 7.09
N ILE A 105 6.95 -1.80 6.60
CA ILE A 105 6.08 -2.91 6.98
C ILE A 105 6.93 -4.07 7.46
N LEU A 106 6.55 -4.65 8.59
CA LEU A 106 7.04 -5.93 9.09
C LEU A 106 5.89 -6.93 9.00
N TYR A 107 6.11 -8.08 8.34
CA TYR A 107 5.03 -9.02 8.08
C TYR A 107 5.46 -10.48 8.21
N TYR A 108 4.48 -11.33 8.43
CA TYR A 108 4.62 -12.79 8.44
C TYR A 108 3.79 -13.38 7.32
N GLU A 109 4.37 -14.35 6.63
CA GLU A 109 3.66 -15.20 5.69
C GLU A 109 2.91 -16.28 6.47
N ILE A 110 1.58 -16.23 6.43
CA ILE A 110 0.70 -17.21 7.09
C ILE A 110 0.44 -18.40 6.17
N LEU A 111 0.35 -18.14 4.88
CA LEU A 111 0.22 -19.11 3.81
C LEU A 111 1.17 -18.72 2.68
N ASP A 112 1.93 -19.67 2.19
CA ASP A 112 2.82 -19.50 1.03
C ASP A 112 2.80 -20.76 0.15
N ASN A 113 1.79 -20.82 -0.74
CA ASN A 113 1.63 -21.91 -1.71
C ASN A 113 0.76 -21.39 -2.87
N VAL A 114 -0.16 -22.23 -3.39
CA VAL A 114 -1.18 -21.82 -4.37
C VAL A 114 -2.01 -20.64 -3.85
N VAL A 115 -2.32 -20.64 -2.57
CA VAL A 115 -2.88 -19.50 -1.85
C VAL A 115 -1.77 -18.93 -0.97
N ASN A 116 -1.54 -17.64 -1.06
CA ASN A 116 -0.65 -16.89 -0.16
C ASN A 116 -1.47 -15.94 0.72
N ALA A 117 -0.98 -15.71 1.92
CA ALA A 117 -1.56 -14.74 2.84
C ALA A 117 -0.47 -14.19 3.78
N GLU A 118 -0.45 -12.89 3.93
CA GLU A 118 0.48 -12.17 4.78
C GLU A 118 -0.30 -11.31 5.78
N VAL A 119 0.22 -11.18 6.99
CA VAL A 119 -0.28 -10.22 7.98
C VAL A 119 0.89 -9.52 8.65
N GLY A 120 0.70 -8.26 8.99
CA GLY A 120 1.80 -7.47 9.52
C GLY A 120 1.35 -6.17 10.16
N PHE A 121 2.35 -5.41 10.54
CA PHE A 121 2.20 -4.06 11.08
C PHE A 121 3.37 -3.20 10.62
N GLY A 122 3.21 -1.91 10.72
CA GLY A 122 4.27 -1.00 10.29
C GLY A 122 3.95 0.44 10.60
N ALA A 123 4.55 1.32 9.83
CA ALA A 123 4.29 2.74 9.88
C ALA A 123 4.30 3.32 8.46
N THR A 124 3.34 4.20 8.21
CA THR A 124 3.32 5.06 7.04
C THR A 124 3.85 6.43 7.44
N ASN A 125 4.85 6.92 6.73
CA ASN A 125 5.35 8.28 6.84
C ASN A 125 4.83 9.10 5.66
N LEU A 126 4.16 10.21 5.99
CA LEU A 126 3.71 11.23 5.06
C LEU A 126 4.58 12.47 5.25
N ASN A 127 5.24 12.92 4.18
CA ASN A 127 6.07 14.12 4.21
C ASN A 127 5.83 14.95 2.96
N GLY A 128 5.67 16.26 3.10
CA GLY A 128 5.40 17.10 1.96
C GLY A 128 4.72 18.40 2.31
N ASP A 129 4.00 18.96 1.34
CA ASP A 129 3.27 20.20 1.54
C ASP A 129 2.00 20.31 0.69
N VAL A 130 1.08 21.12 1.21
CA VAL A 130 -0.11 21.59 0.50
C VAL A 130 -0.07 23.10 0.44
N LYS A 131 -0.11 23.68 -0.76
CA LYS A 131 -0.23 25.11 -0.98
C LYS A 131 -1.65 25.47 -1.37
N THR A 132 -2.16 26.55 -0.80
CA THR A 132 -3.48 27.09 -1.11
C THR A 132 -3.35 28.36 -1.97
N LEU A 133 -4.46 28.80 -2.58
CA LEU A 133 -4.57 30.04 -3.36
C LEU A 133 -3.91 31.28 -2.73
N ASN A 134 -3.95 31.40 -1.40
CA ASN A 134 -3.37 32.52 -0.67
C ASN A 134 -1.87 32.36 -0.42
N LEU A 135 -1.20 31.42 -1.12
CA LEU A 135 0.19 31.05 -0.91
C LEU A 135 0.48 30.58 0.52
N THR A 136 -0.55 30.21 1.27
CA THR A 136 -0.37 29.57 2.57
C THR A 136 0.11 28.15 2.32
N LYS A 137 1.23 27.80 2.92
CA LYS A 137 1.85 26.48 2.87
C LYS A 137 1.56 25.75 4.19
N THR A 138 0.98 24.58 4.10
CA THR A 138 0.87 23.65 5.22
C THR A 138 1.84 22.52 4.98
N ASP A 139 2.85 22.41 5.82
CA ASP A 139 3.82 21.32 5.76
C ASP A 139 3.23 20.08 6.44
N ILE A 140 3.37 18.93 5.80
CA ILE A 140 2.93 17.63 6.32
C ILE A 140 4.18 16.85 6.73
N ASP A 141 4.26 16.44 8.00
CA ASP A 141 5.26 15.53 8.53
C ASP A 141 4.59 14.65 9.60
N LYS A 142 4.09 13.51 9.18
CA LYS A 142 3.31 12.62 10.04
C LYS A 142 3.73 11.18 9.83
N THR A 143 4.06 10.50 10.94
CA THR A 143 4.27 9.04 10.95
C THR A 143 3.09 8.38 11.66
N ILE A 144 2.46 7.44 11.01
CA ILE A 144 1.19 6.82 11.42
C ILE A 144 1.39 5.31 11.48
N PRO A 145 1.13 4.66 12.64
CA PRO A 145 1.18 3.22 12.74
C PRO A 145 0.07 2.59 11.90
N VAL A 146 0.37 1.51 11.19
CA VAL A 146 -0.57 0.81 10.30
C VAL A 146 -0.58 -0.68 10.58
N ILE A 147 -1.71 -1.32 10.31
CA ILE A 147 -1.81 -2.77 10.15
C ILE A 147 -1.76 -3.11 8.66
N TYR A 148 -1.21 -4.27 8.36
CA TYR A 148 -1.00 -4.76 7.00
C TYR A 148 -1.63 -6.14 6.83
N GLY A 149 -2.21 -6.37 5.68
CA GLY A 149 -2.68 -7.67 5.26
C GLY A 149 -2.62 -7.83 3.75
N SER A 150 -2.28 -8.99 3.27
CA SER A 150 -2.41 -9.35 1.87
C SER A 150 -2.92 -10.77 1.71
N ALA A 151 -3.57 -11.01 0.58
CA ALA A 151 -3.99 -12.35 0.17
C ALA A 151 -3.91 -12.47 -1.34
N GLY A 152 -3.52 -13.65 -1.82
CA GLY A 152 -3.40 -13.91 -3.24
C GLY A 152 -3.58 -15.38 -3.59
N VAL A 153 -3.65 -15.63 -4.89
CA VAL A 153 -3.73 -16.95 -5.47
C VAL A 153 -2.84 -17.03 -6.70
N LYS A 154 -2.00 -18.09 -6.76
CA LYS A 154 -1.20 -18.42 -7.94
C LYS A 154 -1.92 -19.55 -8.69
N LEU A 155 -2.15 -19.35 -10.00
CA LEU A 155 -2.75 -20.39 -10.85
C LEU A 155 -1.64 -21.33 -11.34
N PRO A 156 -1.61 -22.59 -10.87
CA PRO A 156 -0.54 -23.51 -11.21
C PRO A 156 -0.39 -23.69 -12.72
N PHE A 157 0.84 -23.77 -13.20
CA PHE A 157 1.20 -24.03 -14.62
C PHE A 157 0.81 -22.92 -15.60
N THR A 158 0.35 -21.76 -15.15
CA THR A 158 -0.08 -20.68 -16.05
C THR A 158 0.80 -19.44 -15.98
N GLY A 159 1.59 -19.28 -14.90
CA GLY A 159 2.31 -18.04 -14.60
C GLY A 159 1.40 -16.89 -14.12
N LEU A 160 0.09 -17.12 -14.03
CA LEU A 160 -0.89 -16.10 -13.61
C LEU A 160 -1.08 -16.13 -12.09
N SER A 161 -1.15 -14.95 -11.50
CA SER A 161 -1.55 -14.76 -10.10
C SER A 161 -2.45 -13.53 -9.93
N ALA A 162 -3.19 -13.53 -8.83
CA ALA A 162 -3.98 -12.39 -8.38
C ALA A 162 -3.65 -12.12 -6.91
N LYS A 163 -3.49 -10.84 -6.53
CA LYS A 163 -3.18 -10.42 -5.17
C LYS A 163 -4.02 -9.20 -4.78
N GLY A 164 -4.48 -9.18 -3.53
CA GLY A 164 -5.03 -8.01 -2.87
C GLY A 164 -4.18 -7.65 -1.68
N GLU A 165 -3.98 -6.35 -1.43
CA GLU A 165 -3.20 -5.81 -0.32
C GLU A 165 -3.95 -4.67 0.35
N LEU A 166 -3.87 -4.57 1.68
CA LEU A 166 -4.51 -3.54 2.48
C LEU A 166 -3.55 -3.05 3.56
N LEU A 167 -3.37 -1.73 3.65
CA LEU A 167 -2.85 -1.03 4.81
C LEU A 167 -3.98 -0.21 5.42
N TYR A 168 -4.09 -0.25 6.75
CA TYR A 168 -5.12 0.47 7.45
C TYR A 168 -4.61 1.06 8.77
N SER A 169 -5.03 2.26 9.06
CA SER A 169 -4.88 2.93 10.34
C SER A 169 -6.11 3.74 10.69
N ASN A 170 -6.37 3.83 12.00
CA ASN A 170 -7.27 4.81 12.60
C ASN A 170 -6.70 5.11 13.99
N PHE A 171 -5.71 6.01 14.04
CA PHE A 171 -4.91 6.26 15.24
C PHE A 171 -4.56 7.74 15.37
N ASN A 172 -4.83 8.34 16.55
CA ASN A 172 -4.47 9.72 16.91
C ASN A 172 -4.78 10.74 15.80
N ASP A 173 -6.06 10.96 15.53
CA ASP A 173 -6.55 11.95 14.56
C ASP A 173 -6.00 11.75 13.14
N ALA A 174 -5.53 10.54 12.83
CA ALA A 174 -5.09 10.15 11.51
C ALA A 174 -5.72 8.82 11.09
N LYS A 175 -6.30 8.80 9.89
CA LYS A 175 -6.86 7.60 9.30
C LYS A 175 -6.27 7.41 7.91
N ILE A 176 -5.76 6.21 7.64
CA ILE A 176 -5.25 5.79 6.34
C ILE A 176 -5.94 4.51 5.92
N THR A 177 -6.36 4.47 4.68
CA THR A 177 -6.79 3.26 4.00
C THR A 177 -6.09 3.21 2.65
N ASP A 178 -5.20 2.25 2.46
CA ASP A 178 -4.50 2.01 1.20
C ASP A 178 -4.77 0.57 0.76
N ALA A 179 -5.55 0.42 -0.28
CA ALA A 179 -5.97 -0.86 -0.82
C ALA A 179 -5.54 -1.01 -2.28
N GLN A 180 -4.98 -2.17 -2.62
CA GLN A 180 -4.59 -2.52 -3.98
C GLN A 180 -5.12 -3.90 -4.35
N ALA A 181 -5.47 -4.06 -5.62
CA ALA A 181 -5.78 -5.36 -6.21
C ALA A 181 -5.06 -5.47 -7.57
N GLU A 182 -4.40 -6.58 -7.82
CA GLU A 182 -3.59 -6.77 -9.02
C GLU A 182 -3.72 -8.16 -9.62
N LEU A 183 -3.46 -8.23 -10.90
CA LEU A 183 -3.20 -9.44 -11.67
C LEU A 183 -1.75 -9.38 -12.15
N GLN A 184 -1.04 -10.48 -12.04
CA GLN A 184 0.35 -10.61 -12.45
C GLN A 184 0.51 -11.81 -13.38
N TYR A 185 1.38 -11.67 -14.37
CA TYR A 185 1.83 -12.73 -15.25
C TYR A 185 3.33 -12.85 -15.23
N ASN A 186 3.86 -13.95 -14.69
CA ASN A 186 5.27 -14.26 -14.68
C ASN A 186 5.66 -14.83 -16.05
N PHE A 187 6.51 -14.10 -16.78
CA PHE A 187 7.06 -14.52 -18.07
C PHE A 187 8.48 -15.09 -17.96
N ILE A 188 9.14 -14.88 -16.81
CA ILE A 188 10.32 -15.63 -16.37
C ILE A 188 9.93 -16.23 -15.03
N ASP A 189 10.07 -17.54 -14.91
CA ASP A 189 9.75 -18.31 -13.71
C ASP A 189 10.77 -19.47 -13.67
N ASN A 190 11.84 -19.28 -12.92
CA ASN A 190 12.90 -20.27 -12.79
C ASN A 190 13.47 -20.25 -11.35
N LEU A 191 14.35 -21.20 -11.05
CA LEU A 191 14.88 -21.43 -9.70
C LEU A 191 15.67 -20.25 -9.10
N LEU A 192 16.08 -19.27 -9.89
CA LEU A 192 16.95 -18.17 -9.47
C LEU A 192 16.26 -16.80 -9.52
N VAL A 193 15.29 -16.64 -10.41
CA VAL A 193 14.60 -15.36 -10.60
C VAL A 193 13.24 -15.56 -11.24
N ASP A 194 12.25 -14.88 -10.70
CA ASP A 194 10.93 -14.70 -11.31
C ASP A 194 10.79 -13.25 -11.76
N VAL A 195 10.29 -13.03 -12.97
CA VAL A 195 9.98 -11.70 -13.47
C VAL A 195 8.54 -11.69 -13.99
N GLY A 196 7.74 -10.80 -13.45
CA GLY A 196 6.33 -10.67 -13.78
C GLY A 196 5.97 -9.26 -14.27
N LEU A 197 5.01 -9.21 -15.19
CA LEU A 197 4.27 -8.00 -15.52
C LEU A 197 3.00 -7.98 -14.69
N LYS A 198 2.69 -6.85 -14.07
CA LYS A 198 1.48 -6.69 -13.28
C LYS A 198 0.64 -5.50 -13.70
N ALA A 199 -0.67 -5.61 -13.51
CA ALA A 199 -1.63 -4.53 -13.66
C ALA A 199 -2.64 -4.60 -12.55
N GLY A 200 -3.02 -3.46 -12.00
CA GLY A 200 -3.93 -3.40 -10.86
C GLY A 200 -4.63 -2.05 -10.72
N TYR A 201 -5.31 -1.95 -9.60
CA TYR A 201 -6.01 -0.73 -9.18
C TYR A 201 -5.70 -0.44 -7.71
N ARG A 202 -5.37 0.82 -7.39
CA ARG A 202 -5.07 1.28 -6.03
C ARG A 202 -6.03 2.37 -5.62
N ILE A 203 -6.43 2.34 -4.35
CA ILE A 203 -7.21 3.38 -3.65
C ILE A 203 -6.42 3.76 -2.41
N LEU A 204 -6.11 5.04 -2.26
CA LEU A 204 -5.42 5.59 -1.10
C LEU A 204 -6.25 6.75 -0.54
N ASN A 205 -6.74 6.58 0.68
CA ASN A 205 -7.47 7.60 1.43
C ASN A 205 -6.64 8.01 2.65
N ILE A 206 -6.43 9.29 2.82
CA ILE A 206 -5.70 9.90 3.94
C ILE A 206 -6.60 10.94 4.57
N GLU A 207 -6.88 10.80 5.87
CA GLU A 207 -7.62 11.77 6.68
C GLU A 207 -6.73 12.15 7.86
N LEU A 208 -6.46 13.45 8.03
CA LEU A 208 -5.71 14.01 9.16
C LEU A 208 -6.58 15.07 9.81
N ASP A 209 -7.12 14.74 10.98
CA ASP A 209 -8.00 15.64 11.73
C ASP A 209 -7.16 16.55 12.64
N ASP A 210 -7.58 17.80 12.81
CA ASP A 210 -6.92 18.84 13.64
C ASP A 210 -5.41 19.03 13.36
N TYR A 211 -4.99 18.78 12.11
CA TYR A 211 -3.62 18.97 11.68
C TYR A 211 -3.33 20.45 11.41
N GLU A 212 -2.51 21.08 12.27
CA GLU A 212 -2.26 22.54 12.25
C GLU A 212 -3.56 23.39 12.20
N LYS A 213 -4.60 22.96 12.93
CA LYS A 213 -5.95 23.57 12.98
C LYS A 213 -6.77 23.39 11.70
N ASN A 214 -6.39 22.48 10.84
CA ASN A 214 -7.10 22.09 9.61
C ASN A 214 -7.43 20.62 9.65
N ASP A 215 -8.54 20.22 9.05
CA ASP A 215 -8.79 18.85 8.69
C ASP A 215 -8.36 18.67 7.22
N LEU A 216 -7.45 17.73 7.00
CA LEU A 216 -6.94 17.41 5.67
C LEU A 216 -7.49 16.06 5.23
N LYS A 217 -8.08 16.03 4.04
CA LYS A 217 -8.56 14.80 3.44
C LYS A 217 -8.08 14.70 2.00
N PHE A 218 -7.46 13.58 1.66
CA PHE A 218 -6.98 13.26 0.33
C PHE A 218 -7.46 11.89 -0.07
N ASP A 219 -8.12 11.81 -1.21
CA ASP A 219 -8.59 10.57 -1.84
C ASP A 219 -7.91 10.44 -3.20
N PHE A 220 -7.10 9.39 -3.39
CA PHE A 220 -6.44 9.06 -4.64
C PHE A 220 -6.86 7.68 -5.10
N LYS A 221 -7.11 7.52 -6.40
CA LYS A 221 -7.48 6.22 -6.96
C LYS A 221 -7.06 6.13 -8.42
N GLY A 222 -6.77 4.92 -8.87
CA GLY A 222 -6.50 4.71 -10.28
C GLY A 222 -5.79 3.42 -10.60
N PRO A 223 -5.70 3.08 -11.90
CA PRO A 223 -4.98 1.91 -12.37
C PRO A 223 -3.47 2.10 -12.29
N TYR A 224 -2.76 1.00 -12.14
CA TYR A 224 -1.30 0.95 -12.26
C TYR A 224 -0.86 -0.23 -13.10
N VAL A 225 0.34 -0.11 -13.66
CA VAL A 225 1.05 -1.19 -14.34
C VAL A 225 2.49 -1.22 -13.86
N GLY A 226 3.10 -2.39 -13.78
CA GLY A 226 4.45 -2.50 -13.24
C GLY A 226 5.12 -3.81 -13.55
N LEU A 227 6.38 -3.89 -13.10
CA LEU A 227 7.21 -5.08 -13.11
C LEU A 227 7.46 -5.52 -11.67
N ASP A 228 7.42 -6.81 -11.48
CA ASP A 228 7.78 -7.48 -10.24
C ASP A 228 8.98 -8.40 -10.51
N ILE A 229 9.93 -8.42 -9.60
CA ILE A 229 11.13 -9.25 -9.67
C ILE A 229 11.32 -9.92 -8.32
N HIS A 230 11.50 -11.23 -8.32
CA HIS A 230 11.78 -12.03 -7.13
C HIS A 230 13.04 -12.88 -7.35
N PHE A 231 13.99 -12.79 -6.38
CA PHE A 231 15.25 -13.53 -6.36
C PHE A 231 15.30 -14.50 -5.20
#